data_6efea8759dabcf589f9140a6614878a5
#
_entry.id   6efea8759dabcf589f9140a6614878a5
#
_cell.length_a   1.000
_cell.length_b   1.000
_cell.length_c   1.000
_cell.angle_alpha   90.00
_cell.angle_beta   90.00
_cell.angle_gamma   90.00
#
_symmetry.space_group_name_H-M   'P 1'
#
loop_
_entity.id
_entity.type
_entity.pdbx_description
1 polymer ?
#
loop_
_entity_poly.entity_id
_entity_poly.type
_entity_poly.pdbx_seq_one_letter_code
_entity_poly.pdbx_strand_id
1 'polypeptide(L)'
;IWERNYQAAKDYYEQNGSLFLPVNFRSETGVNLWNWISGQRSRYRNGQLSREQIRRLESIGMIWEPYEFKWKKNYHILKKYYENYGTVDVPCDFVYDGVKLGMWLSTQRQAYRGNPNYHITPERIALLNELGMDWKEQGNRRGAERSEEGKQNE
;
A
#
# COMPACT_ATOMS: atom_id res chain seq x y z
N ILE A 1 -5.35 1.33 30.90
CA ILE A 1 -5.31 2.26 29.74
C ILE A 1 -5.14 1.50 28.43
N TRP A 2 -4.19 0.56 28.38
CA TRP A 2 -3.97 -0.23 27.15
C TRP A 2 -5.22 -1.03 26.78
N GLU A 3 -5.87 -1.67 27.74
CA GLU A 3 -7.08 -2.47 27.51
C GLU A 3 -8.23 -1.63 26.93
N ARG A 4 -8.43 -0.42 27.44
CA ARG A 4 -9.45 0.49 26.93
C ARG A 4 -9.19 0.86 25.48
N ASN A 5 -7.93 1.16 25.16
CA ASN A 5 -7.54 1.54 23.82
C ASN A 5 -7.62 0.35 22.86
N TYR A 6 -7.21 -0.81 23.32
CA TYR A 6 -7.35 -2.05 22.55
C TYR A 6 -8.83 -2.35 22.23
N GLN A 7 -9.71 -2.16 23.21
CA GLN A 7 -11.12 -2.40 22.98
C GLN A 7 -11.67 -1.46 21.91
N ALA A 8 -11.25 -0.19 21.91
CA ALA A 8 -11.65 0.76 20.87
C ALA A 8 -11.17 0.29 19.50
N ALA A 9 -9.94 -0.21 19.40
CA ALA A 9 -9.41 -0.74 18.16
C ALA A 9 -10.17 -1.98 17.69
N LYS A 10 -10.50 -2.87 18.61
CA LYS A 10 -11.28 -4.07 18.33
C LYS A 10 -12.66 -3.71 17.79
N ASP A 11 -13.33 -2.74 18.43
CA ASP A 11 -14.65 -2.28 17.99
C ASP A 11 -14.58 -1.71 16.58
N TYR A 12 -13.56 -0.93 16.29
CA TYR A 12 -13.35 -0.38 14.94
C TYR A 12 -13.14 -1.51 13.92
N TYR A 13 -12.32 -2.48 14.25
CA TYR A 13 -12.06 -3.61 13.37
C TYR A 13 -13.34 -4.40 13.08
N GLU A 14 -14.16 -4.66 14.11
CA GLU A 14 -15.41 -5.40 13.96
C GLU A 14 -16.39 -4.67 13.05
N GLN A 15 -16.39 -3.34 13.07
CA GLN A 15 -17.28 -2.53 12.24
C GLN A 15 -16.77 -2.33 10.82
N ASN A 16 -15.44 -2.29 10.61
CA ASN A 16 -14.85 -1.88 9.34
C ASN A 16 -14.02 -2.95 8.64
N GLY A 17 -13.72 -4.06 9.33
CA GLY A 17 -12.95 -5.16 8.76
C GLY A 17 -11.45 -4.91 8.65
N SER A 18 -10.95 -3.77 9.14
CA SER A 18 -9.55 -3.43 9.11
C SER A 18 -9.22 -2.39 10.16
N LEU A 19 -7.93 -2.14 10.36
CA LEU A 19 -7.44 -1.04 11.20
C LEU A 19 -6.85 0.09 10.36
N PHE A 20 -7.26 0.25 9.11
CA PHE A 20 -6.90 1.42 8.32
C PHE A 20 -7.82 2.57 8.70
N LEU A 21 -7.29 3.45 9.56
CA LEU A 21 -8.04 4.53 10.17
C LEU A 21 -7.91 5.83 9.36
N PRO A 22 -8.97 6.65 9.32
CA PRO A 22 -8.80 8.03 8.89
C PRO A 22 -7.84 8.77 9.82
N VAL A 23 -7.11 9.75 9.27
CA VAL A 23 -6.17 10.55 10.05
C VAL A 23 -6.91 11.20 11.23
N ASN A 24 -6.32 11.11 12.40
CA ASN A 24 -6.85 11.67 13.66
C ASN A 24 -8.21 11.10 14.08
N PHE A 25 -8.53 9.88 13.65
CA PHE A 25 -9.77 9.23 14.03
C PHE A 25 -9.88 9.08 15.56
N ARG A 26 -11.04 9.44 16.09
CA ARG A 26 -11.38 9.24 17.52
C ARG A 26 -12.56 8.30 17.63
N SER A 27 -12.48 7.39 18.60
CA SER A 27 -13.59 6.49 18.91
C SER A 27 -14.72 7.24 19.62
N GLU A 28 -15.89 6.59 19.73
CA GLU A 28 -17.02 7.14 20.48
C GLU A 28 -16.67 7.42 21.93
N THR A 29 -15.74 6.66 22.50
CA THR A 29 -15.29 6.85 23.88
C THR A 29 -14.18 7.88 24.01
N GLY A 30 -13.85 8.60 22.92
CA GLY A 30 -12.89 9.69 22.94
C GLY A 30 -11.43 9.28 22.78
N VAL A 31 -11.16 8.02 22.48
CA VAL A 31 -9.77 7.56 22.23
C VAL A 31 -9.30 8.05 20.87
N ASN A 32 -8.15 8.75 20.84
CA ASN A 32 -7.51 9.06 19.57
C ASN A 32 -6.85 7.78 19.04
N LEU A 33 -7.63 7.01 18.31
CA LEU A 33 -7.23 5.68 17.88
C LEU A 33 -6.13 5.73 16.84
N TRP A 34 -6.14 6.76 15.98
CA TRP A 34 -5.06 6.98 15.02
C TRP A 34 -3.69 7.06 15.69
N ASN A 35 -3.59 7.93 16.71
CA ASN A 35 -2.33 8.09 17.45
C ASN A 35 -1.97 6.83 18.22
N TRP A 36 -2.95 6.17 18.82
CA TRP A 36 -2.69 4.97 19.60
C TRP A 36 -2.11 3.85 18.72
N ILE A 37 -2.71 3.60 17.57
CA ILE A 37 -2.23 2.57 16.63
C ILE A 37 -0.82 2.91 16.16
N SER A 38 -0.57 4.17 15.81
CA SER A 38 0.77 4.61 15.40
C SER A 38 1.80 4.40 16.51
N GLY A 39 1.40 4.67 17.76
CA GLY A 39 2.22 4.43 18.91
C GLY A 39 2.54 2.94 19.13
N GLN A 40 1.56 2.06 18.89
CA GLN A 40 1.78 0.62 18.99
C GLN A 40 2.79 0.13 17.94
N ARG A 41 2.73 0.66 16.73
CA ARG A 41 3.73 0.34 15.70
C ARG A 41 5.14 0.75 16.13
N SER A 42 5.28 1.94 16.72
CA SER A 42 6.57 2.39 17.26
C SER A 42 7.08 1.48 18.37
N ARG A 43 6.20 1.11 19.30
CA ARG A 43 6.55 0.20 20.39
C ARG A 43 6.97 -1.17 19.88
N TYR A 44 6.28 -1.66 18.85
CA TYR A 44 6.64 -2.93 18.23
C TYR A 44 8.06 -2.88 17.66
N ARG A 45 8.36 -1.81 16.89
CA ARG A 45 9.70 -1.64 16.30
C ARG A 45 10.81 -1.56 17.36
N ASN A 46 10.48 -1.01 18.52
CA ASN A 46 11.44 -0.83 19.62
C ASN A 46 11.47 -2.01 20.60
N GLY A 47 10.72 -3.08 20.30
CA GLY A 47 10.68 -4.26 21.17
C GLY A 47 9.98 -4.03 22.50
N GLN A 48 9.07 -3.07 22.57
CA GLN A 48 8.42 -2.65 23.82
C GLN A 48 7.03 -3.26 24.03
N LEU A 49 6.57 -4.10 23.13
CA LEU A 49 5.31 -4.80 23.30
C LEU A 49 5.54 -6.22 23.79
N SER A 50 4.67 -6.70 24.67
CA SER A 50 4.69 -8.09 25.09
C SER A 50 4.19 -9.00 23.97
N ARG A 51 4.52 -10.30 24.03
CA ARG A 51 4.00 -11.28 23.07
C ARG A 51 2.48 -11.32 23.06
N GLU A 52 1.87 -11.19 24.24
CA GLU A 52 0.42 -11.17 24.37
C GLU A 52 -0.18 -9.96 23.67
N GLN A 53 0.41 -8.78 23.84
CA GLN A 53 -0.05 -7.57 23.18
C GLN A 53 0.08 -7.68 21.65
N ILE A 54 1.20 -8.21 21.17
CA ILE A 54 1.42 -8.43 19.74
C ILE A 54 0.37 -9.37 19.20
N ARG A 55 0.16 -10.52 19.84
CA ARG A 55 -0.82 -11.52 19.41
C ARG A 55 -2.22 -10.93 19.34
N ARG A 56 -2.60 -10.17 20.36
CA ARG A 56 -3.94 -9.57 20.43
C ARG A 56 -4.15 -8.54 19.31
N LEU A 57 -3.15 -7.69 19.07
CA LEU A 57 -3.23 -6.71 17.98
C LEU A 57 -3.29 -7.39 16.61
N GLU A 58 -2.50 -8.43 16.40
CA GLU A 58 -2.54 -9.18 15.14
C GLU A 58 -3.88 -9.86 14.93
N SER A 59 -4.54 -10.30 15.99
CA SER A 59 -5.86 -10.94 15.90
C SER A 59 -6.96 -9.99 15.42
N ILE A 60 -6.76 -8.69 15.52
CA ILE A 60 -7.69 -7.68 15.01
C ILE A 60 -7.15 -6.98 13.76
N GLY A 61 -6.25 -7.63 13.04
CA GLY A 61 -5.81 -7.14 11.75
C GLY A 61 -4.71 -6.09 11.77
N MET A 62 -3.95 -6.00 12.87
CA MET A 62 -2.85 -5.04 12.94
C MET A 62 -1.83 -5.29 11.85
N ILE A 63 -1.49 -4.24 11.13
CA ILE A 63 -0.41 -4.23 10.13
C ILE A 63 0.73 -3.40 10.69
N TRP A 64 1.88 -4.05 10.92
CA TRP A 64 3.03 -3.39 11.55
C TRP A 64 3.77 -2.47 10.60
N GLU A 65 3.82 -2.84 9.33
CA GLU A 65 4.50 -2.09 8.29
C GLU A 65 3.50 -1.69 7.20
N PRO A 66 2.70 -0.63 7.42
CA PRO A 66 1.62 -0.28 6.49
C PRO A 66 2.12 0.13 5.10
N TYR A 67 3.31 0.75 5.01
CA TYR A 67 3.86 1.12 3.71
C TYR A 67 4.27 -0.11 2.90
N GLU A 68 4.86 -1.09 3.57
CA GLU A 68 5.21 -2.36 2.94
C GLU A 68 3.96 -3.12 2.48
N PHE A 69 2.95 -3.14 3.34
CA PHE A 69 1.68 -3.78 3.02
C PHE A 69 1.02 -3.13 1.79
N LYS A 70 0.98 -1.80 1.75
CA LYS A 70 0.40 -1.07 0.62
C LYS A 70 1.19 -1.31 -0.66
N TRP A 71 2.52 -1.32 -0.57
CA TRP A 71 3.35 -1.58 -1.73
C TRP A 71 3.08 -2.96 -2.31
N LYS A 72 3.03 -3.98 -1.47
CA LYS A 72 2.73 -5.34 -1.90
C LYS A 72 1.35 -5.46 -2.50
N LYS A 73 0.37 -4.78 -1.93
CA LYS A 73 -0.98 -4.75 -2.48
C LYS A 73 -0.98 -4.17 -3.90
N ASN A 74 -0.30 -3.05 -4.09
CA ASN A 74 -0.19 -2.42 -5.40
C ASN A 74 0.58 -3.32 -6.38
N TYR A 75 1.62 -3.98 -5.91
CA TYR A 75 2.36 -4.94 -6.71
C TYR A 75 1.46 -6.09 -7.18
N HIS A 76 0.62 -6.64 -6.32
CA HIS A 76 -0.31 -7.70 -6.71
C HIS A 76 -1.32 -7.22 -7.75
N ILE A 77 -1.76 -5.97 -7.65
CA ILE A 77 -2.65 -5.37 -8.65
C ILE A 77 -1.91 -5.21 -9.99
N LEU A 78 -0.66 -4.78 -9.97
CA LEU A 78 0.18 -4.73 -11.17
C LEU A 78 0.33 -6.12 -11.80
N LYS A 79 0.49 -7.13 -10.98
CA LYS A 79 0.62 -8.50 -11.43
C LYS A 79 -0.64 -8.96 -12.16
N LYS A 80 -1.81 -8.61 -11.65
CA LYS A 80 -3.09 -8.85 -12.35
C LYS A 80 -3.15 -8.13 -13.70
N TYR A 81 -2.70 -6.88 -13.73
CA TYR A 81 -2.61 -6.13 -14.97
C TYR A 81 -1.72 -6.85 -15.98
N TYR A 82 -0.56 -7.30 -15.53
CA TYR A 82 0.37 -8.05 -16.38
C TYR A 82 -0.28 -9.34 -16.91
N GLU A 83 -0.99 -10.06 -16.07
CA GLU A 83 -1.68 -11.29 -16.48
C GLU A 83 -2.74 -11.03 -17.55
N ASN A 84 -3.40 -9.87 -17.49
CA ASN A 84 -4.47 -9.50 -18.43
C ASN A 84 -3.95 -8.88 -19.72
N TYR A 85 -2.85 -8.15 -19.66
CA TYR A 85 -2.37 -7.36 -20.80
C TYR A 85 -0.99 -7.79 -21.31
N GLY A 86 -0.29 -8.66 -20.61
CA GLY A 86 1.02 -9.16 -21.02
C GLY A 86 2.15 -8.17 -20.92
N THR A 87 1.94 -7.03 -20.26
CA THR A 87 2.92 -5.96 -20.10
C THR A 87 2.68 -5.20 -18.82
N VAL A 88 3.70 -4.51 -18.34
CA VAL A 88 3.56 -3.54 -17.25
C VAL A 88 3.73 -2.09 -17.75
N ASP A 89 3.57 -1.89 -19.03
CA ASP A 89 3.56 -0.56 -19.64
C ASP A 89 2.17 0.06 -19.45
N VAL A 90 1.97 0.67 -18.28
CA VAL A 90 0.69 1.20 -17.85
C VAL A 90 0.64 2.70 -18.11
N PRO A 91 -0.40 3.21 -18.81
CA PRO A 91 -0.56 4.66 -18.98
C PRO A 91 -0.62 5.40 -17.65
N CYS A 92 -0.07 6.61 -17.59
CA CYS A 92 0.10 7.34 -16.35
C CYS A 92 -1.23 7.68 -15.64
N ASP A 93 -2.32 7.79 -16.38
CA ASP A 93 -3.64 8.10 -15.83
C ASP A 93 -4.52 6.86 -15.66
N PHE A 94 -3.98 5.66 -15.86
CA PHE A 94 -4.76 4.43 -15.83
C PHE A 94 -5.07 4.02 -14.39
N VAL A 95 -6.34 3.77 -14.12
CA VAL A 95 -6.83 3.26 -12.84
C VAL A 95 -7.27 1.81 -13.04
N TYR A 96 -6.78 0.91 -12.22
CA TYR A 96 -7.09 -0.51 -12.29
C TYR A 96 -7.43 -1.00 -10.89
N ASP A 97 -8.59 -1.64 -10.77
CA ASP A 97 -9.04 -2.20 -9.49
C ASP A 97 -9.03 -1.16 -8.36
N GLY A 98 -9.41 0.09 -8.70
CA GLY A 98 -9.47 1.20 -7.75
C GLY A 98 -8.13 1.85 -7.44
N VAL A 99 -7.03 1.40 -8.04
CA VAL A 99 -5.68 1.91 -7.80
C VAL A 99 -5.22 2.72 -9.00
N LYS A 100 -4.64 3.90 -8.73
CA LYS A 100 -4.00 4.73 -9.74
C LYS A 100 -2.66 4.10 -10.13
N LEU A 101 -2.74 3.02 -10.88
CA LEU A 101 -1.61 2.14 -11.15
C LEU A 101 -0.50 2.82 -11.96
N GLY A 102 -0.88 3.61 -12.96
CA GLY A 102 0.08 4.35 -13.77
C GLY A 102 0.90 5.33 -12.95
N MET A 103 0.23 6.06 -12.06
CA MET A 103 0.92 7.00 -11.15
C MET A 103 1.83 6.28 -10.16
N TRP A 104 1.37 5.16 -9.64
CA TRP A 104 2.19 4.35 -8.73
C TRP A 104 3.48 3.90 -9.41
N LEU A 105 3.39 3.42 -10.65
CA LEU A 105 4.57 3.01 -11.41
C LEU A 105 5.51 4.19 -11.70
N SER A 106 4.95 5.34 -12.01
CA SER A 106 5.76 6.55 -12.18
C SER A 106 6.57 6.87 -10.92
N THR A 107 5.93 6.72 -9.75
CA THR A 107 6.61 6.90 -8.46
C THR A 107 7.78 5.91 -8.31
N GLN A 108 7.57 4.65 -8.69
CA GLN A 108 8.63 3.64 -8.63
C GLN A 108 9.80 4.00 -9.53
N ARG A 109 9.52 4.47 -10.75
CA ARG A 109 10.57 4.91 -11.67
C ARG A 109 11.35 6.10 -11.13
N GLN A 110 10.65 7.06 -10.54
CA GLN A 110 11.30 8.23 -9.93
C GLN A 110 12.20 7.82 -8.75
N ALA A 111 11.73 6.91 -7.91
CA ALA A 111 12.53 6.39 -6.80
C ALA A 111 13.79 5.70 -7.31
N TYR A 112 13.65 4.88 -8.35
CA TYR A 112 14.79 4.18 -8.96
C TYR A 112 15.83 5.15 -9.51
N ARG A 113 15.39 6.26 -10.10
CA ARG A 113 16.29 7.29 -10.64
C ARG A 113 16.89 8.20 -9.57
N GLY A 114 16.55 7.99 -8.30
CA GLY A 114 17.16 8.73 -7.20
C GLY A 114 16.42 9.97 -6.73
N ASN A 115 15.15 10.13 -7.09
CA ASN A 115 14.35 11.23 -6.56
C ASN A 115 14.28 11.13 -5.04
N PRO A 116 14.74 12.16 -4.29
CA PRO A 116 14.84 12.08 -2.83
C PRO A 116 13.48 12.00 -2.12
N ASN A 117 12.40 12.34 -2.80
CA ASN A 117 11.05 12.26 -2.23
C ASN A 117 10.48 10.85 -2.22
N TYR A 118 11.11 9.90 -2.88
CA TYR A 118 10.62 8.54 -3.01
C TYR A 118 11.72 7.55 -2.68
N HIS A 119 11.31 6.36 -2.28
CA HIS A 119 12.24 5.31 -1.86
C HIS A 119 11.85 3.97 -2.47
N ILE A 120 12.84 3.20 -2.91
CA ILE A 120 12.63 1.85 -3.38
C ILE A 120 13.78 0.96 -2.90
N THR A 121 13.46 -0.28 -2.55
CA THR A 121 14.44 -1.24 -2.06
C THR A 121 14.91 -2.17 -3.17
N PRO A 122 16.09 -2.81 -3.03
CA PRO A 122 16.54 -3.81 -3.99
C PRO A 122 15.54 -4.96 -4.19
N GLU A 123 14.84 -5.38 -3.14
CA GLU A 123 13.83 -6.43 -3.21
C GLU A 123 12.66 -6.01 -4.09
N ARG A 124 12.22 -4.76 -3.95
CA ARG A 124 11.12 -4.23 -4.78
C ARG A 124 11.54 -4.10 -6.23
N ILE A 125 12.77 -3.65 -6.48
CA ILE A 125 13.33 -3.57 -7.83
C ILE A 125 13.32 -4.96 -8.48
N ALA A 126 13.79 -5.97 -7.76
CA ALA A 126 13.81 -7.34 -8.26
C ALA A 126 12.41 -7.87 -8.61
N LEU A 127 11.43 -7.60 -7.75
CA LEU A 127 10.05 -8.02 -7.99
C LEU A 127 9.47 -7.37 -9.25
N LEU A 128 9.71 -6.08 -9.44
CA LEU A 128 9.24 -5.37 -10.62
C LEU A 128 9.95 -5.84 -11.89
N ASN A 129 11.25 -6.14 -11.79
CA ASN A 129 12.00 -6.69 -12.92
C ASN A 129 11.47 -8.05 -13.37
N GLU A 130 10.96 -8.86 -12.46
CA GLU A 130 10.34 -10.15 -12.80
C GLU A 130 9.15 -9.98 -13.74
N LEU A 131 8.45 -8.84 -13.64
CA LEU A 131 7.32 -8.52 -14.51
C LEU A 131 7.75 -7.78 -15.78
N GLY A 132 9.03 -7.54 -15.98
CA GLY A 132 9.54 -6.84 -17.15
C GLY A 132 9.48 -5.33 -17.07
N MET A 133 9.64 -4.77 -15.87
CA MET A 133 9.58 -3.32 -15.65
C MET A 133 10.58 -2.58 -16.52
N ASP A 134 10.10 -1.55 -17.21
CA ASP A 134 10.92 -0.58 -17.90
C ASP A 134 11.09 0.64 -16.98
N TRP A 135 12.33 0.90 -16.60
CA TRP A 135 12.65 1.97 -15.64
C TRP A 135 12.81 3.33 -16.30
N LYS A 136 12.77 3.39 -17.61
CA LYS A 136 12.88 4.65 -18.35
C LYS A 136 11.62 5.49 -18.13
N GLU A 137 11.79 6.81 -18.20
CA GLU A 137 10.65 7.71 -18.15
C GLU A 137 9.74 7.44 -19.34
N GLN A 138 8.44 7.23 -19.05
CA GLN A 138 7.47 6.89 -20.08
C GLN A 138 6.77 8.11 -20.67
N GLY A 139 7.08 9.32 -20.17
CA GLY A 139 6.38 10.52 -20.58
C GLY A 139 4.94 10.53 -20.07
N ASN A 140 4.09 11.36 -20.69
CA ASN A 140 2.72 11.56 -20.26
C ASN A 140 1.75 10.78 -21.13
N ARG A 141 1.92 9.47 -21.24
CA ARG A 141 0.96 8.62 -21.95
C ARG A 141 -0.36 8.55 -21.21
N ARG A 142 -1.46 8.58 -21.94
CA ARG A 142 -2.79 8.60 -21.38
C ARG A 142 -3.54 7.31 -21.68
N GLY A 143 -4.57 7.03 -20.87
CA GLY A 143 -5.37 5.83 -21.02
C GLY A 143 -6.04 5.71 -22.38
N ALA A 144 -6.45 6.83 -23.00
CA ALA A 144 -7.04 6.82 -24.33
C ALA A 144 -6.11 6.25 -25.39
N GLU A 145 -4.82 6.61 -25.34
CA GLU A 145 -3.83 6.08 -26.26
C GLU A 145 -3.66 4.57 -26.08
N ARG A 146 -3.57 4.13 -24.83
CA ARG A 146 -3.48 2.72 -24.50
C ARG A 146 -4.69 1.94 -25.01
N SER A 147 -5.88 2.49 -24.82
CA SER A 147 -7.12 1.85 -25.27
C SER A 147 -7.14 1.64 -26.79
N GLU A 148 -6.69 2.65 -27.54
CA GLU A 148 -6.62 2.55 -29.00
C GLU A 148 -5.63 1.48 -29.45
N GLU A 149 -4.43 1.46 -28.83
CA GLU A 149 -3.43 0.44 -29.12
C GLU A 149 -3.96 -0.96 -28.79
N GLY A 150 -4.64 -1.12 -27.67
CA GLY A 150 -5.25 -2.38 -27.29
C GLY A 150 -6.26 -2.87 -28.30
N LYS A 151 -7.09 -1.99 -28.80
CA LYS A 151 -8.09 -2.32 -29.82
C LYS A 151 -7.45 -2.77 -31.14
N GLN A 152 -6.35 -2.14 -31.52
CA GLN A 152 -5.63 -2.51 -32.73
C GLN A 152 -4.98 -3.89 -32.64
N ASN A 153 -4.57 -4.27 -31.45
CA ASN A 153 -3.86 -5.53 -31.21
C ASN A 153 -4.80 -6.70 -30.91
N GLU A 154 -6.05 -6.42 -30.67
CA GLU A 154 -7.07 -7.45 -30.47
C GLU A 154 -7.65 -7.92 -31.80
#